data_6314003536c575f38b1ba35903d40585
#
_entry.id   6314003536c575f38b1ba35903d40585
#
_cell.length_a   1.000
_cell.length_b   1.000
_cell.length_c   1.000
_cell.angle_alpha   90.00
_cell.angle_beta   90.00
_cell.angle_gamma   90.00
#
_symmetry.space_group_name_H-M   'P 1'
#
loop_
_entity.id
_entity.type
_entity.pdbx_description
1 polymer ?
#
loop_
_entity_poly.entity_id
_entity_poly.type
_entity_poly.pdbx_seq_one_letter_code
_entity_poly.pdbx_strand_id
1 'polypeptide(L)'
;DLYFLPGGNPGLNSEQGVAYEAGLSFAVGKEGAYTLSGSASWYDQHIDDWILWVQARRGYWTPRNVRKVHNYGAETKVDASVRLSPDWRLGLDAHFAWTPSINYGEPVNDADASYGKQLVYVPEYAAAATATLGWRRWTLVYKWNYYSERYTTTSNDTSLRTGRLEPYYMSDLSLERSFALRWADLSLKGVVRNLFNVEYI
;
A
#
# COMPACT_ATOMS: atom_id res chain seq x y z
N ASP A 1 -0.02 22.71 -10.34
CA ASP A 1 0.58 24.04 -10.07
C ASP A 1 0.94 24.82 -11.33
N LEU A 2 -0.08 25.43 -11.94
CA LEU A 2 0.07 26.21 -13.18
C LEU A 2 0.91 27.49 -12.97
N TYR A 3 0.83 28.09 -11.79
CA TYR A 3 1.38 29.42 -11.49
C TYR A 3 2.47 29.42 -10.41
N PHE A 4 3.01 28.26 -10.05
CA PHE A 4 4.10 28.17 -9.09
C PHE A 4 5.39 28.78 -9.67
N LEU A 5 5.94 29.81 -9.03
CA LEU A 5 7.18 30.45 -9.48
C LEU A 5 8.38 29.93 -8.67
N PRO A 6 9.53 29.63 -9.36
CA PRO A 6 9.81 29.84 -10.80
C PRO A 6 9.40 28.67 -11.70
N GLY A 7 8.78 27.60 -11.17
CA GLY A 7 8.63 26.31 -11.84
C GLY A 7 7.25 25.98 -12.41
N GLY A 8 6.26 26.86 -12.30
CA GLY A 8 4.92 26.59 -12.84
C GLY A 8 4.89 26.44 -14.37
N ASN A 9 3.94 25.64 -14.86
CA ASN A 9 3.73 25.43 -16.29
C ASN A 9 2.26 25.68 -16.68
N PRO A 10 1.94 26.81 -17.27
CA PRO A 10 0.57 27.13 -17.70
C PRO A 10 0.12 26.33 -18.94
N GLY A 11 1.01 25.62 -19.60
CA GLY A 11 0.69 24.74 -20.72
C GLY A 11 0.39 23.30 -20.35
N LEU A 12 0.09 22.99 -19.06
CA LEU A 12 -0.31 21.66 -18.64
C LEU A 12 -1.69 21.29 -19.17
N ASN A 13 -1.78 20.11 -19.75
CA ASN A 13 -3.04 19.43 -20.02
C ASN A 13 -3.55 18.74 -18.75
N SER A 14 -4.84 18.51 -18.67
CA SER A 14 -5.43 17.65 -17.64
C SER A 14 -5.04 16.19 -17.88
N GLU A 15 -4.70 15.48 -16.83
CA GLU A 15 -4.58 14.03 -16.89
C GLU A 15 -5.92 13.43 -17.27
N GLN A 16 -5.91 12.44 -18.16
CA GLN A 16 -7.10 11.73 -18.62
C GLN A 16 -6.85 10.24 -18.50
N GLY A 17 -7.89 9.48 -18.22
CA GLY A 17 -7.72 8.04 -18.10
C GLY A 17 -9.01 7.27 -18.20
N VAL A 18 -8.87 5.99 -18.49
CA VAL A 18 -9.92 4.99 -18.44
C VAL A 18 -9.52 3.91 -17.47
N ALA A 19 -10.45 3.52 -16.59
CA ALA A 19 -10.26 2.44 -15.64
C ALA A 19 -11.36 1.40 -15.79
N TYR A 20 -10.98 0.14 -15.71
CA TYR A 20 -11.86 -1.02 -15.64
C TYR A 20 -11.59 -1.73 -14.31
N GLU A 21 -12.65 -2.15 -13.66
CA GLU A 21 -12.55 -2.92 -12.43
C GLU A 21 -13.58 -4.06 -12.44
N ALA A 22 -13.17 -5.22 -11.94
CA ALA A 22 -14.05 -6.34 -11.68
C ALA A 22 -13.70 -6.97 -10.34
N GLY A 23 -14.70 -7.29 -9.54
CA GLY A 23 -14.47 -7.86 -8.22
C GLY A 23 -15.52 -8.89 -7.83
N LEU A 24 -15.11 -9.74 -6.90
CA LEU A 24 -15.96 -10.74 -6.26
C LEU A 24 -15.82 -10.59 -4.75
N SER A 25 -16.92 -10.81 -4.05
CA SER A 25 -16.89 -10.86 -2.58
C SER A 25 -17.77 -12.00 -2.08
N PHE A 26 -17.42 -12.51 -0.91
CA PHE A 26 -18.22 -13.50 -0.22
C PHE A 26 -18.25 -13.22 1.28
N ALA A 27 -19.28 -13.67 1.93
CA ALA A 27 -19.38 -13.66 3.39
C ALA A 27 -20.16 -14.90 3.82
N VAL A 28 -19.58 -15.66 4.74
CA VAL A 28 -20.19 -16.82 5.36
C VAL A 28 -19.93 -16.80 6.86
N GLY A 29 -20.81 -17.40 7.64
CA GLY A 29 -20.62 -17.42 9.07
C GLY A 29 -21.77 -18.08 9.79
N LYS A 30 -21.54 -18.30 11.09
CA LYS A 30 -22.54 -18.74 12.05
C LYS A 30 -22.46 -17.83 13.26
N GLU A 31 -23.55 -17.15 13.56
CA GLU A 31 -23.63 -16.21 14.67
C GLU A 31 -23.06 -16.82 15.98
N GLY A 32 -22.19 -16.06 16.62
CA GLY A 32 -21.52 -16.46 17.86
C GLY A 32 -20.46 -17.56 17.73
N ALA A 33 -20.23 -18.15 16.56
CA ALA A 33 -19.26 -19.20 16.32
C ALA A 33 -18.10 -18.75 15.42
N TYR A 34 -18.39 -18.36 14.18
CA TYR A 34 -17.38 -17.92 13.24
C TYR A 34 -17.94 -16.96 12.19
N THR A 35 -17.07 -16.12 11.65
CA THR A 35 -17.30 -15.35 10.42
C THR A 35 -16.11 -15.51 9.51
N LEU A 36 -16.36 -15.58 8.22
CA LEU A 36 -15.35 -15.55 7.17
C LEU A 36 -15.90 -14.72 6.02
N SER A 37 -15.18 -13.68 5.65
CA SER A 37 -15.49 -12.87 4.47
C SER A 37 -14.22 -12.60 3.68
N GLY A 38 -14.39 -12.34 2.42
CA GLY A 38 -13.28 -11.99 1.56
C GLY A 38 -13.75 -11.29 0.31
N SER A 39 -12.82 -10.59 -0.31
CA SER A 39 -13.00 -9.99 -1.62
C SER A 39 -11.72 -10.13 -2.43
N ALA A 40 -11.89 -10.20 -3.73
CA ALA A 40 -10.81 -10.07 -4.70
C ALA A 40 -11.30 -9.13 -5.80
N SER A 41 -10.49 -8.17 -6.17
CA SER A 41 -10.71 -7.27 -7.29
C SER A 41 -9.51 -7.31 -8.22
N TRP A 42 -9.80 -7.10 -9.49
CA TRP A 42 -8.83 -6.85 -10.53
C TRP A 42 -9.15 -5.49 -11.14
N TYR A 43 -8.13 -4.74 -11.47
CA TYR A 43 -8.28 -3.47 -12.15
C TYR A 43 -7.24 -3.30 -13.26
N ASP A 44 -7.59 -2.47 -14.24
CA ASP A 44 -6.75 -2.06 -15.35
C ASP A 44 -7.06 -0.60 -15.64
N GLN A 45 -6.02 0.26 -15.60
CA GLN A 45 -6.15 1.69 -15.73
C GLN A 45 -5.08 2.24 -16.67
N HIS A 46 -5.51 2.92 -17.71
CA HIS A 46 -4.64 3.67 -18.62
C HIS A 46 -4.80 5.15 -18.36
N ILE A 47 -3.69 5.84 -18.12
CA ILE A 47 -3.66 7.28 -17.86
C ILE A 47 -2.78 7.94 -18.90
N ASP A 48 -3.33 8.90 -19.63
CA ASP A 48 -2.63 9.78 -20.56
C ASP A 48 -2.31 11.12 -19.88
N ASP A 49 -1.29 11.81 -20.41
CA ASP A 49 -0.85 13.12 -19.93
C ASP A 49 -0.46 13.17 -18.45
N TRP A 50 0.05 12.05 -17.88
CA TRP A 50 0.51 12.00 -16.50
C TRP A 50 1.50 13.11 -16.19
N ILE A 51 1.24 13.90 -15.17
CA ILE A 51 2.04 15.04 -14.79
C ILE A 51 3.16 14.62 -13.85
N LEU A 52 4.40 14.85 -14.29
CA LEU A 52 5.59 14.66 -13.47
C LEU A 52 6.32 15.97 -13.26
N TRP A 53 6.87 16.14 -12.06
CA TRP A 53 7.85 17.19 -11.80
C TRP A 53 9.20 16.75 -12.32
N VAL A 54 9.72 17.50 -13.27
CA VAL A 54 11.02 17.25 -13.90
C VAL A 54 11.97 18.42 -13.66
N GLN A 55 13.26 18.12 -13.54
CA GLN A 55 14.26 19.18 -13.39
C GLN A 55 14.45 19.94 -14.70
N ALA A 56 14.22 21.24 -14.67
CA ALA A 56 14.48 22.12 -15.80
C ALA A 56 15.98 22.43 -15.91
N ARG A 57 16.43 22.85 -17.11
CA ARG A 57 17.86 23.19 -17.39
C ARG A 57 18.47 24.24 -16.44
N ARG A 58 17.64 25.02 -15.74
CA ARG A 58 18.08 26.08 -14.80
C ARG A 58 18.08 25.63 -13.35
N GLY A 59 17.96 24.30 -13.07
CA GLY A 59 18.06 23.76 -11.72
C GLY A 59 16.79 23.84 -10.87
N TYR A 60 15.67 24.33 -11.40
CA TYR A 60 14.37 24.26 -10.72
C TYR A 60 13.51 23.14 -11.29
N TRP A 61 12.52 22.71 -10.53
CA TRP A 61 11.55 21.70 -10.92
C TRP A 61 10.36 22.35 -11.62
N THR A 62 9.87 21.71 -12.68
CA THR A 62 8.68 22.13 -13.41
C THR A 62 7.79 20.93 -13.72
N PRO A 63 6.46 21.05 -13.59
CA PRO A 63 5.54 19.99 -13.96
C PRO A 63 5.39 19.92 -15.49
N ARG A 64 5.34 18.71 -16.03
CA ARG A 64 5.09 18.44 -17.45
C ARG A 64 4.21 17.21 -17.60
N ASN A 65 3.38 17.22 -18.64
CA ASN A 65 2.70 16.04 -19.14
C ASN A 65 3.72 15.23 -19.94
N VAL A 66 4.26 14.18 -19.35
CA VAL A 66 5.38 13.47 -19.97
C VAL A 66 5.14 11.99 -20.15
N ARG A 67 4.03 11.46 -19.63
CA ARG A 67 3.91 9.99 -19.56
C ARG A 67 2.51 9.49 -19.83
N LYS A 68 2.49 8.29 -20.42
CA LYS A 68 1.35 7.38 -20.37
C LYS A 68 1.65 6.34 -19.33
N VAL A 69 0.73 6.11 -18.43
CA VAL A 69 0.89 5.15 -17.35
C VAL A 69 -0.18 4.07 -17.45
N HIS A 70 0.26 2.83 -17.38
CA HIS A 70 -0.62 1.69 -17.28
C HIS A 70 -0.49 1.11 -15.88
N ASN A 71 -1.52 1.31 -15.06
CA ASN A 71 -1.66 0.71 -13.74
C ASN A 71 -2.61 -0.48 -13.89
N TYR A 72 -2.19 -1.63 -13.42
CA TYR A 72 -3.05 -2.80 -13.40
C TYR A 72 -2.72 -3.64 -12.18
N GLY A 73 -3.61 -4.55 -11.82
CA GLY A 73 -3.31 -5.38 -10.67
C GLY A 73 -4.48 -6.14 -10.12
N ALA A 74 -4.23 -6.76 -8.98
CA ALA A 74 -5.22 -7.47 -8.21
C ALA A 74 -5.04 -7.18 -6.73
N GLU A 75 -6.16 -7.02 -6.05
CA GLU A 75 -6.20 -6.82 -4.62
C GLU A 75 -7.08 -7.88 -3.98
N THR A 76 -6.67 -8.37 -2.82
CA THR A 76 -7.44 -9.32 -2.05
C THR A 76 -7.55 -8.90 -0.61
N LYS A 77 -8.70 -9.18 -0.01
CA LYS A 77 -8.95 -8.99 1.41
C LYS A 77 -9.60 -10.25 1.98
N VAL A 78 -9.18 -10.65 3.18
CA VAL A 78 -9.78 -11.72 3.95
C VAL A 78 -9.97 -11.27 5.39
N ASP A 79 -11.18 -11.41 5.90
CA ASP A 79 -11.52 -11.21 7.30
C ASP A 79 -12.06 -12.52 7.87
N ALA A 80 -11.47 -13.00 8.94
CA ALA A 80 -11.92 -14.21 9.60
C ALA A 80 -11.99 -14.01 11.11
N SER A 81 -13.01 -14.55 11.73
CA SER A 81 -13.07 -14.65 13.19
C SER A 81 -13.67 -15.99 13.62
N VAL A 82 -13.18 -16.53 14.71
CA VAL A 82 -13.70 -17.76 15.28
C VAL A 82 -13.71 -17.68 16.81
N ARG A 83 -14.80 -18.12 17.41
CA ARG A 83 -14.90 -18.34 18.84
C ARG A 83 -14.58 -19.81 19.13
N LEU A 84 -13.40 -20.04 19.71
CA LEU A 84 -12.94 -21.39 20.05
C LEU A 84 -13.63 -21.92 21.33
N SER A 85 -13.98 -21.01 22.24
CA SER A 85 -14.70 -21.30 23.47
C SER A 85 -15.37 -20.02 24.01
N PRO A 86 -16.15 -20.08 25.12
CA PRO A 86 -16.66 -18.86 25.74
C PRO A 86 -15.58 -17.82 26.07
N ASP A 87 -14.36 -18.27 26.38
CA ASP A 87 -13.26 -17.43 26.81
C ASP A 87 -12.30 -17.03 25.66
N TRP A 88 -12.26 -17.76 24.54
CA TRP A 88 -11.25 -17.61 23.51
C TRP A 88 -11.83 -17.22 22.15
N ARG A 89 -11.24 -16.18 21.54
CA ARG A 89 -11.56 -15.72 20.19
C ARG A 89 -10.29 -15.51 19.39
N LEU A 90 -10.32 -15.89 18.13
CA LEU A 90 -9.28 -15.58 17.16
C LEU A 90 -9.88 -14.70 16.07
N GLY A 91 -9.11 -13.74 15.60
CA GLY A 91 -9.42 -12.89 14.44
C GLY A 91 -8.21 -12.80 13.54
N LEU A 92 -8.46 -12.74 12.26
CA LEU A 92 -7.48 -12.45 11.21
C LEU A 92 -8.09 -11.47 10.22
N ASP A 93 -7.37 -10.40 9.95
CA ASP A 93 -7.61 -9.48 8.85
C ASP A 93 -6.35 -9.47 7.99
N ALA A 94 -6.47 -9.72 6.71
CA ALA A 94 -5.33 -9.80 5.80
C ALA A 94 -5.66 -9.14 4.46
N HIS A 95 -4.69 -8.41 3.92
CA HIS A 95 -4.74 -7.73 2.64
C HIS A 95 -3.50 -8.09 1.82
N PHE A 96 -3.69 -8.26 0.53
CA PHE A 96 -2.61 -8.38 -0.43
C PHE A 96 -2.94 -7.56 -1.65
N ALA A 97 -1.95 -6.82 -2.17
CA ALA A 97 -2.05 -6.04 -3.39
C ALA A 97 -0.86 -6.36 -4.30
N TRP A 98 -1.16 -6.59 -5.56
CA TRP A 98 -0.20 -6.63 -6.66
C TRP A 98 -0.56 -5.49 -7.60
N THR A 99 0.32 -4.49 -7.72
CA THR A 99 0.01 -3.18 -8.29
C THR A 99 1.12 -2.67 -9.23
N PRO A 100 1.42 -3.37 -10.33
CA PRO A 100 2.33 -2.85 -11.34
C PRO A 100 1.85 -1.50 -11.88
N SER A 101 2.78 -0.58 -12.04
CA SER A 101 2.55 0.77 -12.55
C SER A 101 3.62 1.07 -13.59
N ILE A 102 3.30 0.88 -14.86
CA ILE A 102 4.29 0.86 -15.93
C ILE A 102 4.21 2.15 -16.76
N ASN A 103 5.37 2.74 -17.02
CA ASN A 103 5.49 3.88 -17.92
C ASN A 103 5.47 3.44 -19.39
N TYR A 104 4.50 3.92 -20.15
CA TYR A 104 4.42 3.76 -21.60
C TYR A 104 4.49 5.09 -22.35
N GLY A 105 4.89 6.16 -21.66
CA GLY A 105 5.14 7.45 -22.29
C GLY A 105 6.34 7.40 -23.23
N GLU A 106 6.31 8.20 -24.28
CA GLU A 106 7.43 8.32 -25.20
C GLU A 106 8.70 8.79 -24.48
N PRO A 107 9.88 8.26 -24.83
CA PRO A 107 11.14 8.72 -24.29
C PRO A 107 11.33 10.23 -24.52
N VAL A 108 11.77 10.94 -23.50
CA VAL A 108 12.01 12.40 -23.57
C VAL A 108 13.24 12.72 -24.42
N ASN A 109 14.19 11.78 -24.52
CA ASN A 109 15.40 11.84 -25.34
C ASN A 109 15.99 10.43 -25.50
N ASP A 110 17.02 10.29 -26.33
CA ASP A 110 17.69 9.01 -26.65
C ASP A 110 18.30 8.31 -25.44
N ALA A 111 18.56 9.00 -24.35
CA ALA A 111 19.08 8.44 -23.10
C ALA A 111 17.97 8.03 -22.09
N ASP A 112 16.71 8.30 -22.42
CA ASP A 112 15.57 7.96 -21.55
C ASP A 112 15.20 6.47 -21.68
N ALA A 113 15.72 5.65 -20.80
CA ALA A 113 15.42 4.21 -20.73
C ALA A 113 14.19 3.86 -19.86
N SER A 114 13.25 4.79 -19.69
CA SER A 114 12.12 4.62 -18.79
C SER A 114 10.89 3.94 -19.40
N TYR A 115 10.86 3.75 -20.71
CA TYR A 115 9.76 3.06 -21.40
C TYR A 115 9.64 1.60 -20.95
N GLY A 116 8.44 1.16 -20.64
CA GLY A 116 8.16 -0.20 -20.15
C GLY A 116 8.70 -0.48 -18.74
N LYS A 117 9.05 0.55 -17.97
CA LYS A 117 9.60 0.41 -16.62
C LYS A 117 8.57 0.74 -15.55
N GLN A 118 8.71 0.07 -14.39
CA GLN A 118 7.93 0.37 -13.19
C GLN A 118 8.17 1.82 -12.73
N LEU A 119 7.13 2.50 -12.28
CA LEU A 119 7.25 3.83 -11.72
C LEU A 119 8.11 3.80 -10.45
N VAL A 120 8.89 4.86 -10.25
CA VAL A 120 9.78 5.01 -9.10
C VAL A 120 8.97 5.13 -7.80
N TYR A 121 9.51 4.59 -6.72
CA TYR A 121 8.93 4.59 -5.37
C TYR A 121 7.57 3.87 -5.22
N VAL A 122 7.08 3.21 -6.25
CA VAL A 122 5.85 2.41 -6.20
C VAL A 122 6.21 0.94 -6.00
N PRO A 123 5.82 0.31 -4.87
CA PRO A 123 6.03 -1.12 -4.68
C PRO A 123 5.10 -1.92 -5.60
N GLU A 124 5.61 -2.99 -6.19
CA GLU A 124 4.79 -3.89 -7.02
C GLU A 124 3.90 -4.80 -6.16
N TYR A 125 4.38 -5.14 -4.96
CA TYR A 125 3.65 -5.96 -4.00
C TYR A 125 3.58 -5.29 -2.65
N ALA A 126 2.39 -5.33 -2.05
CA ALA A 126 2.17 -4.93 -0.67
C ALA A 126 1.27 -5.95 0.03
N ALA A 127 1.53 -6.21 1.29
CA ALA A 127 0.69 -7.08 2.11
C ALA A 127 0.59 -6.55 3.54
N ALA A 128 -0.55 -6.80 4.16
CA ALA A 128 -0.76 -6.50 5.57
C ALA A 128 -1.57 -7.61 6.22
N ALA A 129 -1.27 -7.92 7.48
CA ALA A 129 -2.05 -8.84 8.26
C ALA A 129 -2.17 -8.35 9.71
N THR A 130 -3.35 -8.54 10.28
CA THR A 130 -3.62 -8.29 11.69
C THR A 130 -4.21 -9.57 12.29
N ALA A 131 -3.48 -10.18 13.22
CA ALA A 131 -3.96 -11.31 14.01
C ALA A 131 -4.38 -10.84 15.41
N THR A 132 -5.57 -11.23 15.84
CA THR A 132 -6.12 -10.87 17.14
C THR A 132 -6.42 -12.12 17.94
N LEU A 133 -5.91 -12.20 19.16
CA LEU A 133 -6.22 -13.23 20.12
C LEU A 133 -6.92 -12.60 21.32
N GLY A 134 -8.18 -12.93 21.51
CA GLY A 134 -8.97 -12.54 22.67
C GLY A 134 -9.05 -13.68 23.68
N TRP A 135 -8.73 -13.39 24.94
CA TRP A 135 -8.90 -14.31 26.06
C TRP A 135 -9.55 -13.59 27.24
N ARG A 136 -10.82 -13.93 27.52
CA ARG A 136 -11.62 -13.23 28.54
C ARG A 136 -11.61 -11.72 28.31
N ARG A 137 -10.88 -10.98 29.16
CA ARG A 137 -10.72 -9.51 29.12
C ARG A 137 -9.35 -9.07 28.60
N TRP A 138 -8.57 -9.99 28.04
CA TRP A 138 -7.30 -9.70 27.40
C TRP A 138 -7.46 -9.72 25.88
N THR A 139 -6.79 -8.81 25.21
CA THR A 139 -6.69 -8.79 23.75
C THR A 139 -5.23 -8.61 23.35
N LEU A 140 -4.68 -9.58 22.66
CA LEU A 140 -3.38 -9.52 22.02
C LEU A 140 -3.59 -9.27 20.54
N VAL A 141 -2.91 -8.26 20.00
CA VAL A 141 -2.96 -7.94 18.56
C VAL A 141 -1.55 -7.90 18.02
N TYR A 142 -1.32 -8.68 16.97
CA TYR A 142 -0.11 -8.64 16.18
C TYR A 142 -0.43 -8.06 14.80
N LYS A 143 0.32 -7.06 14.37
CA LYS A 143 0.22 -6.44 13.04
C LYS A 143 1.50 -6.68 12.28
N TRP A 144 1.36 -7.03 11.02
CA TRP A 144 2.46 -7.20 10.09
C TRP A 144 2.14 -6.47 8.79
N ASN A 145 3.14 -5.77 8.24
CA ASN A 145 3.06 -5.10 6.94
C ASN A 145 4.31 -5.43 6.15
N TYR A 146 4.15 -5.61 4.85
CA TYR A 146 5.22 -5.88 3.90
C TYR A 146 5.09 -4.98 2.69
N TYR A 147 6.22 -4.47 2.21
CA TYR A 147 6.35 -3.77 0.95
C TYR A 147 7.51 -4.35 0.17
N SER A 148 7.30 -4.62 -1.12
CA SER A 148 8.35 -5.10 -2.01
C SER A 148 9.39 -4.01 -2.30
N GLU A 149 10.43 -4.36 -3.03
CA GLU A 149 11.40 -3.38 -3.51
C GLU A 149 10.73 -2.28 -4.32
N ARG A 150 11.35 -1.10 -4.33
CA ARG A 150 10.90 0.07 -5.09
C ARG A 150 12.09 0.66 -5.82
N TYR A 151 11.95 0.90 -7.10
CA TYR A 151 12.99 1.54 -7.88
C TYR A 151 13.11 3.02 -7.54
N THR A 152 14.32 3.54 -7.56
CA THR A 152 14.63 4.96 -7.32
C THR A 152 15.00 5.68 -8.60
N THR A 153 15.26 4.93 -9.69
CA THR A 153 15.60 5.44 -11.02
C THR A 153 14.51 5.08 -12.02
N THR A 154 14.23 5.96 -12.95
CA THR A 154 13.19 5.75 -13.98
C THR A 154 13.52 4.63 -14.96
N SER A 155 14.80 4.27 -15.11
CA SER A 155 15.26 3.12 -15.90
C SER A 155 15.16 1.77 -15.17
N ASN A 156 14.80 1.79 -13.90
CA ASN A 156 14.86 0.63 -12.99
C ASN A 156 16.26 -0.02 -12.92
N ASP A 157 17.29 0.80 -13.07
CA ASP A 157 18.68 0.32 -12.99
C ASP A 157 19.07 0.01 -11.54
N THR A 158 19.39 -1.23 -11.27
CA THR A 158 19.82 -1.75 -9.97
C THR A 158 21.33 -1.95 -9.88
N SER A 159 22.09 -1.56 -10.89
CA SER A 159 23.55 -1.65 -10.88
C SER A 159 24.18 -0.74 -9.82
N LEU A 160 23.52 0.36 -9.50
CA LEU A 160 23.89 1.26 -8.42
C LEU A 160 23.22 0.80 -7.11
N ARG A 161 23.97 0.83 -6.02
CA ARG A 161 23.44 0.53 -4.67
C ARG A 161 22.20 1.36 -4.29
N THR A 162 22.09 2.55 -4.84
CA THR A 162 20.96 3.46 -4.63
C THR A 162 19.86 3.30 -5.66
N GLY A 163 19.97 2.37 -6.61
CA GLY A 163 19.01 2.17 -7.70
C GLY A 163 17.66 1.59 -7.27
N ARG A 164 17.60 1.03 -6.06
CA ARG A 164 16.38 0.52 -5.46
C ARG A 164 16.39 0.72 -3.94
N LEU A 165 15.20 0.73 -3.37
CA LEU A 165 14.96 0.55 -1.94
C LEU A 165 14.64 -0.92 -1.70
N GLU A 166 15.33 -1.53 -0.76
CA GLU A 166 15.13 -2.94 -0.42
C GLU A 166 13.72 -3.21 0.12
N PRO A 167 13.18 -4.42 -0.10
CA PRO A 167 11.92 -4.78 0.51
C PRO A 167 12.04 -4.78 2.04
N TYR A 168 10.96 -4.42 2.72
CA TYR A 168 10.94 -4.45 4.17
C TYR A 168 9.59 -4.91 4.72
N TYR A 169 9.63 -5.36 5.95
CA TYR A 169 8.43 -5.67 6.70
C TYR A 169 8.50 -5.03 8.09
N MET A 170 7.35 -4.69 8.63
CA MET A 170 7.21 -4.13 9.97
C MET A 170 6.24 -4.95 10.79
N SER A 171 6.54 -5.10 12.06
CA SER A 171 5.70 -5.83 12.99
C SER A 171 5.46 -5.04 14.26
N ASP A 172 4.21 -4.93 14.65
CA ASP A 172 3.79 -4.30 15.90
C ASP A 172 3.05 -5.31 16.77
N LEU A 173 3.23 -5.21 18.08
CA LEU A 173 2.53 -6.03 19.05
C LEU A 173 1.84 -5.14 20.07
N SER A 174 0.60 -5.42 20.36
CA SER A 174 -0.12 -4.74 21.45
C SER A 174 -0.86 -5.72 22.33
N LEU A 175 -0.84 -5.44 23.62
CA LEU A 175 -1.59 -6.17 24.64
C LEU A 175 -2.51 -5.19 25.37
N GLU A 176 -3.77 -5.53 25.43
CA GLU A 176 -4.79 -4.73 26.09
C GLU A 176 -5.51 -5.59 27.15
N ARG A 177 -5.83 -4.96 28.29
CA ARG A 177 -6.70 -5.54 29.31
C ARG A 177 -7.81 -4.58 29.69
N SER A 178 -9.04 -5.06 29.66
CA SER A 178 -10.23 -4.32 30.09
C SER A 178 -10.65 -4.73 31.51
N PHE A 179 -11.09 -3.73 32.27
CA PHE A 179 -11.57 -3.89 33.63
C PHE A 179 -12.99 -3.27 33.71
N ALA A 180 -13.99 -4.07 34.07
CA ALA A 180 -15.30 -3.55 34.38
C ALA A 180 -15.34 -3.18 35.86
N LEU A 181 -15.35 -1.89 36.14
CA LEU A 181 -15.54 -1.35 37.48
C LEU A 181 -17.04 -1.10 37.69
N ARG A 182 -17.47 -0.95 38.95
CA ARG A 182 -18.89 -0.75 39.27
C ARG A 182 -19.50 0.48 38.61
N TRP A 183 -18.67 1.49 38.30
CA TRP A 183 -19.09 2.83 37.81
C TRP A 183 -18.39 3.25 36.51
N ALA A 184 -17.44 2.47 35.99
CA ALA A 184 -16.74 2.75 34.75
C ALA A 184 -16.12 1.50 34.13
N ASP A 185 -15.86 1.51 32.84
CA ASP A 185 -15.00 0.57 32.15
C ASP A 185 -13.63 1.22 31.91
N LEU A 186 -12.56 0.52 32.29
CA LEU A 186 -11.19 0.94 32.12
C LEU A 186 -10.47 -0.03 31.19
N SER A 187 -9.73 0.48 30.21
CA SER A 187 -8.82 -0.31 29.39
C SER A 187 -7.40 0.21 29.53
N LEU A 188 -6.46 -0.71 29.75
CA LEU A 188 -5.02 -0.45 29.72
C LEU A 188 -4.42 -1.17 28.52
N LYS A 189 -3.65 -0.41 27.69
CA LYS A 189 -3.03 -0.92 26.48
C LYS A 189 -1.54 -0.60 26.45
N GLY A 190 -0.71 -1.63 26.28
CA GLY A 190 0.70 -1.51 25.95
C GLY A 190 0.92 -1.78 24.46
N VAL A 191 1.82 -1.04 23.82
CA VAL A 191 2.14 -1.19 22.39
C VAL A 191 3.65 -1.18 22.21
N VAL A 192 4.16 -2.17 21.48
CA VAL A 192 5.54 -2.19 20.97
C VAL A 192 5.45 -2.07 19.45
N ARG A 193 6.05 -1.04 18.89
CA ARG A 193 6.12 -0.83 17.43
C ARG A 193 7.49 -1.26 16.93
N ASN A 194 7.51 -1.70 15.65
CA ASN A 194 8.72 -2.19 15.02
C ASN A 194 9.42 -3.25 15.90
N LEU A 195 8.70 -4.31 16.25
CA LEU A 195 9.10 -5.34 17.22
C LEU A 195 10.48 -5.95 16.93
N PHE A 196 10.86 -6.03 15.67
CA PHE A 196 12.14 -6.63 15.23
C PHE A 196 13.21 -5.60 14.90
N ASN A 197 12.96 -4.32 15.22
CA ASN A 197 13.88 -3.21 14.95
C ASN A 197 14.40 -3.17 13.50
N VAL A 198 13.49 -3.37 12.55
CA VAL A 198 13.82 -3.33 11.11
C VAL A 198 14.16 -1.91 10.72
N GLU A 199 15.32 -1.71 10.09
CA GLU A 199 15.68 -0.46 9.44
C GLU A 199 14.98 -0.37 8.08
N TYR A 200 14.27 0.71 7.83
CA TYR A 200 13.59 0.97 6.58
C TYR A 200 13.81 2.43 6.17
N ILE A 201 13.96 2.65 4.89
CA ILE A 201 14.18 3.97 4.28
C ILE A 201 13.01 4.29 3.36
#